data_7a723c185ce9bd23342755a76a65789e
#
_entry.id   7a723c185ce9bd23342755a76a65789e
#
_cell.length_a   1.000
_cell.length_b   1.000
_cell.length_c   1.000
_cell.angle_alpha   90.00
_cell.angle_beta   90.00
_cell.angle_gamma   90.00
#
_symmetry.space_group_name_H-M   'P 1'
#
loop_
_entity.id
_entity.type
_entity.pdbx_description
1 polymer ?
#
loop_
_entity_poly.entity_id
_entity_poly.type
_entity_poly.pdbx_seq_one_letter_code
_entity_poly.pdbx_strand_id
1 'polypeptide(L)'
;MNKKITAAVLTAAMLTACGAKDEAVPAANYIAVYEEATQPAETSETSETIPEIEITPLTPENGFTYLQNTLFIGDGVCNIISESGLLPEEQVISFDGTFADGLPDLSEQLSSPKPYIYLWFGDKSVADEKTPDEYGAAILALAENIRTVCPESMVLAMSYPPLPEEYGGKSDELNEMLHMYIRSTPDEYIIYRNFSYAAENADGYLAPEYGTEEINAAGVSAMLNAVEHDRFYSDMTSDSDGKYEDITASRPEYTVTDGKVAYLTFDDGPSKYTPQILDILRENDIKATFFITGWCIDGKEHILKQVADEGHTIALHSYSHDYDKIYASRRAWLDDFAKVYGKVYAVTGQKPWAFRFPGGSYNSYNRDTADGIIAEMQKRGFAYYDWNAATADASSSATYDSCMDYLQNSIDSDHEVVLMHDSLELTPQYLQDVIDYIKGEGYSFETIDAADEVHF
;
A
#
# COMPACT_ATOMS: atom_id res chain seq x y z
N MET A 1 17.62 -15.67 -12.44
CA MET A 1 17.23 -14.77 -13.54
C MET A 1 15.75 -15.04 -13.78
N ASN A 2 14.89 -14.11 -13.64
CA ASN A 2 13.41 -14.11 -13.75
C ASN A 2 12.60 -14.20 -12.44
N LYS A 3 12.79 -13.30 -11.49
CA LYS A 3 11.84 -13.03 -10.40
C LYS A 3 11.12 -11.66 -10.52
N LYS A 4 11.42 -10.87 -11.58
CA LYS A 4 10.92 -9.47 -11.71
C LYS A 4 9.67 -9.28 -12.59
N ILE A 5 9.07 -10.31 -13.16
CA ILE A 5 7.95 -10.14 -14.10
C ILE A 5 6.58 -10.39 -13.46
N THR A 6 6.51 -11.02 -12.30
CA THR A 6 5.25 -11.50 -11.72
C THR A 6 4.41 -10.41 -11.05
N ALA A 7 5.02 -9.41 -10.44
CA ALA A 7 4.28 -8.36 -9.72
C ALA A 7 3.58 -7.34 -10.65
N ALA A 8 4.23 -6.94 -11.74
CA ALA A 8 3.67 -5.96 -12.68
C ALA A 8 2.46 -6.47 -13.50
N VAL A 9 2.33 -7.78 -13.66
CA VAL A 9 1.20 -8.38 -14.39
C VAL A 9 -0.03 -8.55 -13.50
N LEU A 10 0.14 -8.68 -12.19
CA LEU A 10 -0.96 -8.85 -11.23
C LEU A 10 -1.84 -7.60 -11.10
N THR A 11 -1.27 -6.40 -11.15
CA THR A 11 -2.02 -5.15 -10.98
C THR A 11 -2.95 -4.82 -12.16
N ALA A 12 -2.62 -5.22 -13.37
CA ALA A 12 -3.45 -4.92 -14.55
C ALA A 12 -4.68 -5.82 -14.72
N ALA A 13 -4.71 -6.98 -14.08
CA ALA A 13 -5.78 -7.97 -14.26
C ALA A 13 -6.99 -7.77 -13.32
N MET A 14 -6.88 -6.94 -12.28
CA MET A 14 -7.88 -6.88 -11.20
C MET A 14 -8.99 -5.81 -11.36
N LEU A 15 -8.96 -5.02 -12.42
CA LEU A 15 -9.83 -3.84 -12.57
C LEU A 15 -11.27 -4.11 -13.06
N THR A 16 -11.71 -5.35 -13.27
CA THR A 16 -12.99 -5.61 -13.98
C THR A 16 -14.01 -6.49 -13.24
N ALA A 17 -13.80 -6.90 -12.01
CA ALA A 17 -14.62 -7.96 -11.40
C ALA A 17 -15.76 -7.52 -10.46
N CYS A 18 -16.06 -6.25 -10.27
CA CYS A 18 -17.24 -5.86 -9.46
C CYS A 18 -18.29 -5.12 -10.29
N GLY A 19 -19.43 -5.78 -10.49
CA GLY A 19 -20.53 -5.33 -11.30
C GLY A 19 -21.16 -4.01 -10.83
N ALA A 20 -20.73 -2.89 -11.42
CA ALA A 20 -21.56 -1.71 -11.51
C ALA A 20 -22.69 -1.98 -12.50
N LYS A 21 -23.90 -1.57 -12.14
CA LYS A 21 -25.07 -1.66 -13.01
C LYS A 21 -24.80 -0.92 -14.32
N ASP A 22 -24.96 -1.66 -15.41
CA ASP A 22 -25.22 -1.19 -16.77
C ASP A 22 -24.51 0.12 -17.21
N GLU A 23 -23.24 -0.03 -17.59
CA GLU A 23 -22.60 0.46 -18.79
C GLU A 23 -21.13 0.02 -18.73
N ALA A 24 -20.84 -1.12 -19.35
CA ALA A 24 -19.47 -1.59 -19.51
C ALA A 24 -18.73 -0.67 -20.47
N VAL A 25 -17.81 0.13 -19.96
CA VAL A 25 -16.80 0.78 -20.78
C VAL A 25 -15.74 -0.29 -21.08
N PRO A 26 -15.51 -0.64 -22.35
CA PRO A 26 -14.55 -1.70 -22.70
C PRO A 26 -13.13 -1.29 -22.32
N ALA A 27 -12.35 -2.23 -21.80
CA ALA A 27 -10.94 -2.05 -21.47
C ALA A 27 -10.05 -1.57 -22.64
N ALA A 28 -10.58 -1.61 -23.87
CA ALA A 28 -9.95 -1.09 -25.07
C ALA A 28 -9.78 0.45 -25.08
N ASN A 29 -10.51 1.20 -24.26
CA ASN A 29 -10.41 2.66 -24.25
C ASN A 29 -9.24 3.18 -23.39
N TYR A 30 -8.66 2.37 -22.52
CA TYR A 30 -7.48 2.78 -21.74
C TYR A 30 -6.17 2.69 -22.52
N ILE A 31 -6.10 1.81 -23.53
CA ILE A 31 -4.94 1.73 -24.44
C ILE A 31 -5.01 2.79 -25.55
N ALA A 32 -6.22 3.21 -25.95
CA ALA A 32 -6.41 4.20 -27.02
C ALA A 32 -6.01 5.63 -26.61
N VAL A 33 -5.97 5.95 -25.32
CA VAL A 33 -5.56 7.29 -24.84
C VAL A 33 -4.04 7.49 -24.94
N TYR A 34 -3.26 6.40 -24.94
CA TYR A 34 -1.81 6.47 -25.09
C TYR A 34 -1.32 6.47 -26.55
N GLU A 35 -2.14 6.04 -27.53
CA GLU A 35 -1.73 6.01 -28.95
C GLU A 35 -2.09 7.27 -29.75
N GLU A 36 -2.93 8.17 -29.25
CA GLU A 36 -3.30 9.41 -29.98
C GLU A 36 -2.40 10.61 -29.72
N ALA A 37 -1.40 10.51 -28.84
CA ALA A 37 -0.48 11.61 -28.51
C ALA A 37 0.81 11.67 -29.38
N THR A 38 0.95 10.83 -30.40
CA THR A 38 2.12 10.86 -31.29
C THR A 38 1.78 11.38 -32.68
N GLN A 39 1.44 12.65 -32.82
CA GLN A 39 1.73 13.41 -34.01
C GLN A 39 2.76 14.49 -33.68
N PRO A 40 3.89 14.58 -34.40
CA PRO A 40 4.89 15.58 -34.10
C PRO A 40 4.30 16.95 -34.42
N ALA A 41 4.12 17.78 -33.40
CA ALA A 41 3.89 19.19 -33.56
C ALA A 41 5.16 19.82 -34.10
N GLU A 42 5.03 20.61 -35.14
CA GLU A 42 6.14 21.40 -35.70
C GLU A 42 6.72 22.29 -34.59
N THR A 43 8.02 22.13 -34.35
CA THR A 43 8.79 22.90 -33.39
C THR A 43 8.85 24.37 -33.82
N SER A 44 8.09 25.22 -33.16
CA SER A 44 8.46 26.63 -33.01
C SER A 44 9.26 26.75 -31.70
N GLU A 45 10.54 26.97 -31.80
CA GLU A 45 11.37 27.36 -30.67
C GLU A 45 10.92 28.73 -30.15
N THR A 46 9.98 28.74 -29.23
CA THR A 46 9.81 29.82 -28.25
C THR A 46 10.36 29.27 -26.94
N SER A 47 11.46 29.83 -26.47
CA SER A 47 11.91 29.59 -25.10
C SER A 47 10.82 30.14 -24.17
N GLU A 48 9.89 29.30 -23.76
CA GLU A 48 9.01 29.63 -22.65
C GLU A 48 9.89 29.71 -21.40
N THR A 49 10.03 30.91 -20.85
CA THR A 49 10.67 31.11 -19.56
C THR A 49 9.78 30.41 -18.53
N ILE A 50 10.31 29.38 -17.90
CA ILE A 50 9.65 28.71 -16.75
C ILE A 50 9.32 29.78 -15.72
N PRO A 51 8.09 29.96 -15.29
CA PRO A 51 7.74 30.97 -14.30
C PRO A 51 8.49 30.70 -13.00
N GLU A 52 9.10 31.69 -12.42
CA GLU A 52 9.75 31.64 -11.12
C GLU A 52 8.64 31.53 -10.06
N ILE A 53 8.58 30.39 -9.34
CA ILE A 53 7.60 30.16 -8.27
C ILE A 53 8.10 30.90 -7.03
N GLU A 54 7.27 31.79 -6.47
CA GLU A 54 7.57 32.51 -5.23
C GLU A 54 7.53 31.53 -4.05
N ILE A 55 8.67 31.36 -3.38
CA ILE A 55 8.81 30.46 -2.22
C ILE A 55 8.40 31.20 -0.97
N THR A 56 7.43 30.66 -0.26
CA THR A 56 6.93 31.19 1.01
C THR A 56 7.32 30.26 2.17
N PRO A 57 7.92 30.76 3.26
CA PRO A 57 8.20 29.95 4.45
C PRO A 57 6.94 29.27 4.99
N LEU A 58 7.09 28.02 5.42
CA LEU A 58 5.99 27.21 5.99
C LEU A 58 5.86 27.50 7.47
N THR A 59 4.96 28.41 7.81
CA THR A 59 4.75 28.90 9.18
C THR A 59 3.30 28.69 9.62
N PRO A 60 2.99 28.74 10.92
CA PRO A 60 1.62 28.64 11.43
C PRO A 60 0.67 29.69 10.85
N GLU A 61 1.19 30.89 10.62
CA GLU A 61 0.43 32.00 10.04
C GLU A 61 0.00 31.66 8.59
N ASN A 62 0.74 30.79 7.90
CA ASN A 62 0.42 30.29 6.57
C ASN A 62 -0.36 28.98 6.59
N GLY A 63 -0.79 28.49 7.77
CA GLY A 63 -1.58 27.28 7.94
C GLY A 63 -0.77 25.99 8.18
N PHE A 64 0.57 26.08 8.27
CA PHE A 64 1.45 24.93 8.50
C PHE A 64 1.59 24.64 10.00
N THR A 65 0.60 24.04 10.59
CA THR A 65 0.56 23.76 12.04
C THR A 65 1.12 22.39 12.39
N TYR A 66 0.99 21.43 11.50
CA TYR A 66 1.42 20.06 11.70
C TYR A 66 2.95 19.96 11.76
N LEU A 67 3.65 20.60 10.82
CA LEU A 67 5.11 20.54 10.72
C LEU A 67 5.84 21.08 11.96
N GLN A 68 5.17 21.80 12.85
CA GLN A 68 5.77 22.39 14.06
C GLN A 68 6.33 21.37 15.06
N ASN A 69 5.79 20.17 15.09
CA ASN A 69 6.21 19.10 15.98
C ASN A 69 7.09 18.07 15.29
N THR A 70 7.68 18.44 14.17
CA THR A 70 8.50 17.56 13.34
C THR A 70 9.98 17.92 13.43
N LEU A 71 10.82 16.95 13.09
CA LEU A 71 12.24 17.12 12.84
C LEU A 71 12.56 16.45 11.50
N PHE A 72 13.16 17.19 10.58
CA PHE A 72 13.65 16.66 9.31
C PHE A 72 15.13 16.39 9.41
N ILE A 73 15.56 15.22 8.97
CA ILE A 73 16.95 14.78 9.01
C ILE A 73 17.32 14.26 7.60
N GLY A 74 18.35 14.82 6.99
CA GLY A 74 18.75 14.38 5.66
C GLY A 74 19.91 15.15 5.06
N ASP A 75 20.12 14.93 3.77
CA ASP A 75 21.18 15.51 2.96
C ASP A 75 20.72 16.71 2.11
N GLY A 76 21.04 16.73 0.83
CA GLY A 76 20.79 17.84 -0.10
C GLY A 76 19.40 18.45 -0.02
N VAL A 77 18.34 17.65 0.15
CA VAL A 77 16.96 18.18 0.33
C VAL A 77 16.84 18.97 1.62
N CYS A 78 17.40 18.48 2.72
CA CYS A 78 17.39 19.18 4.01
C CYS A 78 18.28 20.42 3.96
N ASN A 79 19.35 20.45 3.17
CA ASN A 79 20.14 21.65 2.89
C ASN A 79 19.29 22.71 2.17
N ILE A 80 18.50 22.32 1.17
CA ILE A 80 17.56 23.22 0.48
C ILE A 80 16.54 23.81 1.46
N ILE A 81 15.98 22.99 2.38
CA ILE A 81 15.03 23.47 3.39
C ILE A 81 15.68 24.55 4.27
N SER A 82 16.89 24.30 4.76
CA SER A 82 17.64 25.23 5.62
C SER A 82 18.03 26.52 4.91
N GLU A 83 18.63 26.42 3.73
CA GLU A 83 19.12 27.56 2.94
C GLU A 83 18.00 28.47 2.45
N SER A 84 16.85 27.87 2.13
CA SER A 84 15.66 28.60 1.65
C SER A 84 14.78 29.11 2.80
N GLY A 85 15.09 28.75 4.06
CA GLY A 85 14.29 29.13 5.23
C GLY A 85 12.85 28.62 5.17
N LEU A 86 12.63 27.47 4.53
CA LEU A 86 11.30 26.84 4.40
C LEU A 86 10.73 26.40 5.76
N LEU A 87 11.60 25.93 6.66
CA LEU A 87 11.27 25.56 8.03
C LEU A 87 12.23 26.27 9.02
N PRO A 88 11.84 26.41 10.31
CA PRO A 88 12.73 26.87 11.35
C PRO A 88 14.00 26.01 11.48
N GLU A 89 15.15 26.62 11.78
CA GLU A 89 16.44 25.94 11.89
C GLU A 89 16.40 24.78 12.90
N GLU A 90 15.65 24.90 13.99
CA GLU A 90 15.51 23.85 15.02
C GLU A 90 14.69 22.63 14.56
N GLN A 91 14.14 22.66 13.38
CA GLN A 91 13.36 21.57 12.79
C GLN A 91 14.10 20.81 11.70
N VAL A 92 15.34 21.20 11.40
CA VAL A 92 16.11 20.61 10.30
C VAL A 92 17.51 20.25 10.77
N ILE A 93 17.93 19.02 10.53
CA ILE A 93 19.31 18.55 10.64
C ILE A 93 19.77 18.16 9.25
N SER A 94 20.63 18.94 8.66
CA SER A 94 21.19 18.67 7.37
C SER A 94 22.67 18.26 7.46
N PHE A 95 23.10 17.44 6.52
CA PHE A 95 24.48 16.96 6.41
C PHE A 95 25.13 17.44 5.14
N ASP A 96 26.39 17.88 5.26
CA ASP A 96 27.26 18.08 4.11
C ASP A 96 27.82 16.73 3.68
N GLY A 97 27.61 16.37 2.43
CA GLY A 97 28.12 15.12 1.86
C GLY A 97 27.01 14.10 1.60
N THR A 98 27.40 13.08 0.88
CA THR A 98 26.47 12.00 0.57
C THR A 98 26.37 11.05 1.74
N PHE A 99 25.22 10.50 1.93
CA PHE A 99 24.92 9.31 2.70
C PHE A 99 25.95 8.16 2.47
N ALA A 100 26.74 8.19 1.39
CA ALA A 100 27.85 7.31 1.09
C ALA A 100 28.97 7.34 2.13
N ASP A 101 29.17 8.47 2.77
CA ASP A 101 30.28 8.68 3.73
C ASP A 101 30.00 8.11 5.13
N GLY A 102 28.85 7.53 5.33
CA GLY A 102 28.40 6.94 6.60
C GLY A 102 27.33 7.79 7.30
N LEU A 103 26.55 7.14 8.16
CA LEU A 103 25.51 7.80 8.93
C LEU A 103 26.14 8.62 10.06
N PRO A 104 25.67 9.86 10.28
CA PRO A 104 26.18 10.68 11.37
C PRO A 104 25.72 10.16 12.73
N ASP A 105 26.50 10.46 13.77
CA ASP A 105 26.06 10.28 15.16
C ASP A 105 25.08 11.40 15.54
N LEU A 106 23.81 11.04 15.67
CA LEU A 106 22.72 11.97 15.99
C LEU A 106 22.39 12.06 17.49
N SER A 107 23.12 11.38 18.35
CA SER A 107 22.79 11.22 19.77
C SER A 107 22.68 12.58 20.51
N GLU A 108 23.48 13.57 20.13
CA GLU A 108 23.45 14.90 20.73
C GLU A 108 22.22 15.70 20.23
N GLN A 109 21.95 15.68 18.92
CA GLN A 109 20.85 16.39 18.29
C GLN A 109 19.48 15.82 18.69
N LEU A 110 19.41 14.52 18.94
CA LEU A 110 18.20 13.81 19.37
C LEU A 110 17.97 13.85 20.88
N SER A 111 18.75 14.62 21.65
CA SER A 111 18.59 14.78 23.10
C SER A 111 17.24 15.41 23.50
N SER A 112 16.56 16.08 22.55
CA SER A 112 15.19 16.61 22.70
C SER A 112 14.31 16.07 21.57
N PRO A 113 13.87 14.81 21.65
CA PRO A 113 13.15 14.17 20.56
C PRO A 113 11.81 14.85 20.26
N LYS A 114 11.47 14.89 18.98
CA LYS A 114 10.16 15.31 18.50
C LYS A 114 9.26 14.09 18.34
N PRO A 115 7.91 14.24 18.41
CA PRO A 115 6.99 13.13 18.15
C PRO A 115 7.17 12.51 16.78
N TYR A 116 7.56 13.30 15.78
CA TYR A 116 7.71 12.88 14.39
C TYR A 116 9.09 13.27 13.87
N ILE A 117 9.79 12.29 13.32
CA ILE A 117 11.12 12.47 12.71
C ILE A 117 11.05 11.99 11.27
N TYR A 118 11.24 12.91 10.34
CA TYR A 118 11.27 12.63 8.91
C TYR A 118 12.71 12.42 8.45
N LEU A 119 12.97 11.29 7.82
CA LEU A 119 14.22 11.00 7.13
C LEU A 119 14.06 11.33 5.67
N TRP A 120 14.74 12.33 5.18
CA TRP A 120 14.63 12.77 3.80
C TRP A 120 15.99 12.93 3.12
N PHE A 121 16.35 11.91 2.37
CA PHE A 121 17.60 11.85 1.63
C PHE A 121 17.28 11.90 0.13
N GLY A 122 17.85 12.86 -0.58
CA GLY A 122 17.50 13.10 -1.97
C GLY A 122 18.59 13.88 -2.73
N ASP A 123 19.85 13.81 -2.27
CA ASP A 123 20.96 14.37 -3.03
C ASP A 123 21.17 13.58 -4.33
N LYS A 124 21.33 14.28 -5.46
CA LYS A 124 21.51 13.68 -6.79
C LYS A 124 22.63 12.63 -6.83
N SER A 125 23.71 12.85 -6.07
CA SER A 125 24.84 11.90 -5.99
C SER A 125 24.43 10.53 -5.46
N VAL A 126 23.38 10.45 -4.63
CA VAL A 126 22.82 9.17 -4.17
C VAL A 126 22.30 8.35 -5.35
N ALA A 127 21.56 8.97 -6.28
CA ALA A 127 21.06 8.28 -7.46
C ALA A 127 22.19 7.84 -8.40
N ASP A 128 23.29 8.60 -8.45
CA ASP A 128 24.46 8.29 -9.28
C ASP A 128 25.31 7.16 -8.68
N GLU A 129 25.44 7.07 -7.35
CA GLU A 129 26.43 6.26 -6.66
C GLU A 129 25.83 5.02 -5.96
N LYS A 130 24.53 5.03 -5.63
CA LYS A 130 23.88 3.96 -4.86
C LYS A 130 22.98 3.08 -5.71
N THR A 131 22.99 1.79 -5.38
CA THR A 131 21.94 0.88 -5.82
C THR A 131 20.69 1.10 -4.98
N PRO A 132 19.47 0.80 -5.50
CA PRO A 132 18.24 0.86 -4.70
C PRO A 132 18.32 0.04 -3.41
N ASP A 133 18.95 -1.13 -3.44
CA ASP A 133 19.13 -2.01 -2.28
C ASP A 133 20.03 -1.38 -1.20
N GLU A 134 21.16 -0.77 -1.59
CA GLU A 134 22.06 -0.05 -0.66
C GLU A 134 21.35 1.17 -0.05
N TYR A 135 20.53 1.88 -0.81
CA TYR A 135 19.76 3.02 -0.33
C TYR A 135 18.73 2.58 0.71
N GLY A 136 17.85 1.62 0.37
CA GLY A 136 16.80 1.14 1.26
C GLY A 136 17.36 0.58 2.56
N ALA A 137 18.39 -0.28 2.48
CA ALA A 137 19.03 -0.87 3.66
C ALA A 137 19.60 0.18 4.61
N ALA A 138 20.20 1.22 4.08
CA ALA A 138 20.87 2.20 4.92
C ALA A 138 19.88 3.19 5.55
N ILE A 139 18.78 3.57 4.87
CA ILE A 139 17.71 4.37 5.50
C ILE A 139 17.03 3.58 6.60
N LEU A 140 16.74 2.29 6.40
CA LEU A 140 16.19 1.45 7.46
C LEU A 140 17.13 1.39 8.68
N ALA A 141 18.42 1.15 8.48
CA ALA A 141 19.40 1.10 9.57
C ALA A 141 19.47 2.42 10.36
N LEU A 142 19.34 3.57 9.68
CA LEU A 142 19.23 4.88 10.35
C LEU A 142 17.93 5.00 11.14
N ALA A 143 16.81 4.62 10.56
CA ALA A 143 15.50 4.65 11.22
C ALA A 143 15.50 3.80 12.50
N GLU A 144 16.04 2.59 12.46
CA GLU A 144 16.19 1.71 13.63
C GLU A 144 17.10 2.32 14.69
N ASN A 145 18.21 2.95 14.30
CA ASN A 145 19.09 3.65 15.24
C ASN A 145 18.37 4.82 15.93
N ILE A 146 17.61 5.62 15.18
CA ILE A 146 16.84 6.71 15.74
C ILE A 146 15.76 6.18 16.70
N ARG A 147 15.07 5.11 16.38
CA ARG A 147 14.12 4.45 17.27
C ARG A 147 14.74 3.97 18.57
N THR A 148 15.99 3.52 18.54
CA THR A 148 16.73 3.12 19.75
C THR A 148 16.99 4.32 20.68
N VAL A 149 17.27 5.50 20.12
CA VAL A 149 17.52 6.74 20.89
C VAL A 149 16.21 7.45 21.28
N CYS A 150 15.22 7.42 20.40
CA CYS A 150 13.93 8.10 20.56
C CYS A 150 12.77 7.09 20.45
N PRO A 151 12.56 6.21 21.44
CA PRO A 151 11.60 5.11 21.35
C PRO A 151 10.13 5.55 21.23
N GLU A 152 9.81 6.77 21.62
CA GLU A 152 8.46 7.33 21.54
C GLU A 152 8.20 8.12 20.24
N SER A 153 9.23 8.31 19.42
CA SER A 153 9.10 9.05 18.16
C SER A 153 8.64 8.12 17.04
N MET A 154 7.77 8.61 16.18
CA MET A 154 7.48 7.97 14.90
C MET A 154 8.52 8.43 13.88
N VAL A 155 9.16 7.49 13.21
CA VAL A 155 10.17 7.75 12.17
C VAL A 155 9.56 7.53 10.81
N LEU A 156 9.64 8.53 9.95
CA LEU A 156 9.05 8.53 8.63
C LEU A 156 10.15 8.64 7.57
N ALA A 157 10.33 7.58 6.82
CA ALA A 157 11.23 7.57 5.66
C ALA A 157 10.50 8.20 4.47
N MET A 158 10.95 9.35 4.04
CA MET A 158 10.40 10.08 2.90
C MET A 158 10.85 9.48 1.58
N SER A 159 9.98 9.57 0.58
CA SER A 159 10.35 9.24 -0.80
C SER A 159 11.56 10.06 -1.24
N TYR A 160 12.44 9.41 -2.00
CA TYR A 160 13.45 10.10 -2.80
C TYR A 160 12.72 11.06 -3.77
N PRO A 161 13.18 12.30 -3.94
CA PRO A 161 12.53 13.25 -4.85
C PRO A 161 12.52 12.75 -6.29
N PRO A 162 11.59 13.21 -7.13
CA PRO A 162 11.61 12.86 -8.54
C PRO A 162 12.88 13.38 -9.22
N LEU A 163 13.37 12.62 -10.18
CA LEU A 163 14.55 12.96 -10.99
C LEU A 163 14.13 13.31 -12.42
N PRO A 164 14.96 14.05 -13.18
CA PRO A 164 14.73 14.29 -14.60
C PRO A 164 14.61 12.99 -15.41
N GLU A 165 13.92 13.05 -16.55
CA GLU A 165 13.68 11.91 -17.46
C GLU A 165 14.96 11.14 -17.85
N GLU A 166 16.10 11.82 -17.94
CA GLU A 166 17.40 11.21 -18.27
C GLU A 166 17.85 10.11 -17.27
N TYR A 167 17.28 10.11 -16.04
CA TYR A 167 17.51 9.08 -15.01
C TYR A 167 16.61 7.86 -15.16
N GLY A 168 15.62 7.88 -16.08
CA GLY A 168 14.89 6.69 -16.53
C GLY A 168 14.17 5.91 -15.41
N GLY A 169 13.51 6.59 -14.47
CA GLY A 169 12.75 5.94 -13.37
C GLY A 169 13.61 5.52 -12.18
N LYS A 170 14.85 6.03 -12.07
CA LYS A 170 15.74 5.71 -10.95
C LYS A 170 15.17 6.11 -9.59
N SER A 171 14.44 7.24 -9.50
CA SER A 171 13.75 7.64 -8.26
C SER A 171 12.69 6.63 -7.84
N ASP A 172 11.92 6.07 -8.78
CA ASP A 172 10.92 5.05 -8.49
C ASP A 172 11.57 3.74 -7.99
N GLU A 173 12.70 3.32 -8.61
CA GLU A 173 13.46 2.16 -8.14
C GLU A 173 13.99 2.34 -6.71
N LEU A 174 14.48 3.55 -6.38
CA LEU A 174 14.94 3.87 -5.01
C LEU A 174 13.77 3.85 -4.02
N ASN A 175 12.64 4.42 -4.40
CA ASN A 175 11.44 4.50 -3.59
C ASN A 175 10.80 3.12 -3.36
N GLU A 176 10.69 2.30 -4.39
CA GLU A 176 10.17 0.93 -4.28
C GLU A 176 11.03 0.10 -3.32
N MET A 177 12.35 0.18 -3.45
CA MET A 177 13.24 -0.57 -2.59
C MET A 177 13.19 -0.08 -1.13
N LEU A 178 13.19 1.24 -0.91
CA LEU A 178 13.04 1.82 0.43
C LEU A 178 11.74 1.35 1.08
N HIS A 179 10.64 1.39 0.35
CA HIS A 179 9.34 0.91 0.82
C HIS A 179 9.38 -0.57 1.21
N MET A 180 10.00 -1.42 0.39
CA MET A 180 10.18 -2.85 0.72
C MET A 180 10.96 -3.05 2.02
N TYR A 181 12.07 -2.31 2.22
CA TYR A 181 12.86 -2.42 3.44
C TYR A 181 12.07 -2.00 4.68
N ILE A 182 11.37 -0.88 4.61
CA ILE A 182 10.55 -0.39 5.74
C ILE A 182 9.43 -1.39 6.07
N ARG A 183 8.73 -1.92 5.07
CA ARG A 183 7.68 -2.93 5.28
C ARG A 183 8.18 -4.25 5.83
N SER A 184 9.44 -4.58 5.62
CA SER A 184 10.03 -5.80 6.16
C SER A 184 10.39 -5.69 7.66
N THR A 185 10.33 -4.48 8.24
CA THR A 185 10.59 -4.29 9.67
C THR A 185 9.33 -4.55 10.50
N PRO A 186 9.45 -5.20 11.67
CA PRO A 186 8.35 -5.36 12.60
C PRO A 186 8.04 -4.10 13.43
N ASP A 187 8.79 -3.00 13.27
CA ASP A 187 8.59 -1.77 14.04
C ASP A 187 7.49 -0.91 13.43
N GLU A 188 6.32 -0.87 14.06
CA GLU A 188 5.14 -0.10 13.64
C GLU A 188 5.35 1.42 13.67
N TYR A 189 6.44 1.92 14.26
CA TYR A 189 6.80 3.33 14.33
C TYR A 189 7.84 3.76 13.28
N ILE A 190 8.18 2.87 12.35
CA ILE A 190 8.99 3.17 11.17
C ILE A 190 8.10 3.02 9.95
N ILE A 191 7.83 4.13 9.24
CA ILE A 191 6.83 4.19 8.16
C ILE A 191 7.45 4.84 6.92
N TYR A 192 7.23 4.27 5.75
CA TYR A 192 7.52 4.91 4.47
C TYR A 192 6.42 5.89 4.08
N ARG A 193 6.80 7.07 3.55
CA ARG A 193 5.86 8.07 3.05
C ARG A 193 6.28 8.57 1.68
N ASN A 194 5.39 8.42 0.69
CA ASN A 194 5.63 8.91 -0.66
C ASN A 194 4.97 10.28 -0.86
N PHE A 195 5.79 11.29 -1.16
CA PHE A 195 5.36 12.63 -1.52
C PHE A 195 6.02 13.12 -2.82
N SER A 196 6.73 12.25 -3.54
CA SER A 196 7.41 12.61 -4.81
C SER A 196 6.44 13.17 -5.84
N TYR A 197 5.22 12.63 -5.88
CA TYR A 197 4.14 13.06 -6.77
C TYR A 197 3.86 14.56 -6.76
N ALA A 198 4.15 15.25 -5.64
CA ALA A 198 3.92 16.69 -5.51
C ALA A 198 4.87 17.54 -6.36
N ALA A 199 5.99 16.95 -6.82
CA ALA A 199 6.97 17.60 -7.68
C ALA A 199 7.15 16.89 -9.04
N GLU A 200 6.30 15.93 -9.38
CA GLU A 200 6.30 15.15 -10.62
C GLU A 200 5.47 15.84 -11.72
N ASN A 201 5.87 15.61 -12.97
CA ASN A 201 5.04 15.86 -14.14
C ASN A 201 4.10 14.67 -14.43
N ALA A 202 3.30 14.73 -15.50
CA ALA A 202 2.35 13.68 -15.86
C ALA A 202 2.99 12.31 -16.16
N ASP A 203 4.29 12.28 -16.45
CA ASP A 203 5.04 11.07 -16.77
C ASP A 203 5.82 10.51 -15.56
N GLY A 204 5.70 11.14 -14.37
CA GLY A 204 6.37 10.72 -13.14
C GLY A 204 7.81 11.22 -12.97
N TYR A 205 8.26 12.15 -13.80
CA TYR A 205 9.58 12.77 -13.70
C TYR A 205 9.52 14.15 -13.06
N LEU A 206 10.66 14.66 -12.62
CA LEU A 206 10.75 16.00 -12.06
C LEU A 206 10.13 17.04 -13.01
N ALA A 207 9.12 17.77 -12.52
CA ALA A 207 8.49 18.81 -13.29
C ALA A 207 9.46 19.99 -13.50
N PRO A 208 9.53 20.59 -14.72
CA PRO A 208 10.53 21.61 -15.06
C PRO A 208 10.52 22.84 -14.15
N GLU A 209 9.35 23.22 -13.62
CA GLU A 209 9.18 24.32 -12.66
C GLU A 209 9.81 24.02 -11.29
N TYR A 210 9.99 22.75 -10.97
CA TYR A 210 10.56 22.27 -9.71
C TYR A 210 12.03 21.85 -9.81
N GLY A 211 12.62 21.98 -11.00
CA GLY A 211 14.03 21.76 -11.26
C GLY A 211 14.32 21.19 -12.63
N THR A 212 15.55 21.32 -13.12
CA THR A 212 15.95 20.83 -14.45
C THR A 212 17.04 19.76 -14.38
N GLU A 213 17.88 19.77 -13.36
CA GLU A 213 18.92 18.76 -13.11
C GLU A 213 18.65 18.01 -11.78
N GLU A 214 18.11 18.72 -10.80
CA GLU A 214 17.71 18.23 -9.49
C GLU A 214 16.57 19.08 -8.94
N ILE A 215 15.89 18.62 -7.90
CA ILE A 215 14.79 19.34 -7.27
C ILE A 215 15.30 20.68 -6.69
N ASN A 216 14.53 21.74 -6.89
CA ASN A 216 14.80 23.06 -6.33
C ASN A 216 13.92 23.34 -5.09
N ALA A 217 14.11 24.51 -4.47
CA ALA A 217 13.36 24.90 -3.29
C ALA A 217 11.83 24.97 -3.51
N ALA A 218 11.36 25.26 -4.72
CA ALA A 218 9.93 25.23 -5.04
C ALA A 218 9.38 23.81 -5.06
N GLY A 219 10.12 22.84 -5.60
CA GLY A 219 9.76 21.42 -5.57
C GLY A 219 9.78 20.86 -4.15
N VAL A 220 10.80 21.19 -3.36
CA VAL A 220 10.86 20.81 -1.94
C VAL A 220 9.68 21.42 -1.17
N SER A 221 9.35 22.69 -1.44
CA SER A 221 8.16 23.33 -0.84
C SER A 221 6.86 22.63 -1.24
N ALA A 222 6.72 22.19 -2.50
CA ALA A 222 5.54 21.43 -2.94
C ALA A 222 5.41 20.09 -2.18
N MET A 223 6.52 19.36 -2.02
CA MET A 223 6.53 18.12 -1.25
C MET A 223 6.23 18.36 0.26
N LEU A 224 6.79 19.41 0.87
CA LEU A 224 6.47 19.79 2.26
C LEU A 224 4.99 20.20 2.43
N ASN A 225 4.41 20.87 1.43
CA ASN A 225 2.98 21.15 1.41
C ASN A 225 2.16 19.85 1.39
N ALA A 226 2.59 18.83 0.65
CA ALA A 226 1.93 17.52 0.65
C ALA A 226 2.04 16.84 2.03
N VAL A 227 3.20 16.94 2.71
CA VAL A 227 3.36 16.47 4.10
C VAL A 227 2.39 17.17 5.06
N GLU A 228 2.27 18.50 4.99
CA GLU A 228 1.33 19.25 5.87
C GLU A 228 -0.13 18.87 5.60
N HIS A 229 -0.48 18.63 4.34
CA HIS A 229 -1.83 18.23 3.96
C HIS A 229 -2.08 16.73 4.10
N ASP A 230 -1.04 15.94 4.35
CA ASP A 230 -1.18 14.53 4.66
C ASP A 230 -1.85 14.37 6.02
N ARG A 231 -3.13 14.06 5.98
CA ARG A 231 -3.97 13.90 7.17
C ARG A 231 -3.65 12.67 8.01
N PHE A 232 -2.61 11.93 7.63
CA PHE A 232 -2.21 10.76 8.40
C PHE A 232 -2.10 11.06 9.89
N TYR A 233 -1.48 12.18 10.25
CA TYR A 233 -1.28 12.54 11.66
C TYR A 233 -2.39 13.40 12.24
N SER A 234 -3.00 14.28 11.46
CA SER A 234 -4.16 15.01 11.94
C SER A 234 -5.28 14.06 12.33
N ASP A 235 -5.42 12.94 11.62
CA ASP A 235 -6.40 11.93 11.93
C ASP A 235 -5.97 10.95 13.03
N MET A 236 -4.67 10.71 13.26
CA MET A 236 -4.22 9.96 14.45
C MET A 236 -4.55 10.70 15.76
N THR A 237 -4.54 12.03 15.72
CA THR A 237 -4.91 12.89 16.85
C THR A 237 -6.38 13.27 16.86
N SER A 238 -7.10 13.13 15.75
CA SER A 238 -8.45 13.65 15.53
C SER A 238 -9.54 12.59 15.40
N ASP A 239 -9.34 11.36 15.87
CA ASP A 239 -10.47 10.52 16.26
C ASP A 239 -11.16 11.10 17.51
N SER A 240 -11.11 12.44 17.58
CA SER A 240 -11.59 13.26 18.68
C SER A 240 -13.11 13.22 18.82
N ASP A 241 -13.83 12.64 17.88
CA ASP A 241 -15.28 12.44 17.94
C ASP A 241 -15.71 11.04 18.42
N GLY A 242 -14.75 10.15 18.69
CA GLY A 242 -15.02 8.79 19.17
C GLY A 242 -15.79 7.91 18.20
N LYS A 243 -15.93 8.33 16.93
CA LYS A 243 -16.81 7.68 15.95
C LYS A 243 -16.43 6.23 15.66
N TYR A 244 -15.15 5.87 15.82
CA TYR A 244 -14.63 4.55 15.48
C TYR A 244 -14.01 3.81 16.66
N GLU A 245 -14.27 4.25 17.90
CA GLU A 245 -13.73 3.60 19.12
C GLU A 245 -14.14 2.13 19.22
N ASP A 246 -15.33 1.78 18.72
CA ASP A 246 -15.84 0.41 18.72
C ASP A 246 -15.26 -0.47 17.59
N ILE A 247 -14.54 0.12 16.63
CA ILE A 247 -13.91 -0.61 15.52
C ILE A 247 -12.52 -1.05 15.96
N THR A 248 -12.50 -2.15 16.70
CA THR A 248 -11.27 -2.78 17.20
C THR A 248 -11.35 -4.28 17.01
N ALA A 249 -10.20 -4.90 16.89
CA ALA A 249 -10.06 -6.33 16.76
C ALA A 249 -9.03 -6.89 17.76
N SER A 250 -9.06 -8.21 17.90
CA SER A 250 -8.02 -8.96 18.60
C SER A 250 -7.75 -10.21 17.77
N ARG A 251 -6.57 -10.30 17.20
CA ARG A 251 -6.16 -11.50 16.51
C ARG A 251 -6.12 -12.67 17.48
N PRO A 252 -6.68 -13.84 17.12
CA PRO A 252 -6.53 -15.06 17.94
C PRO A 252 -5.05 -15.41 18.11
N GLU A 253 -4.71 -16.01 19.27
CA GLU A 253 -3.42 -16.67 19.40
C GLU A 253 -3.36 -17.83 18.39
N TYR A 254 -2.27 -17.92 17.66
CA TYR A 254 -2.07 -18.93 16.63
C TYR A 254 -0.67 -19.53 16.71
N THR A 255 -0.54 -20.71 16.12
CA THR A 255 0.74 -21.36 15.92
C THR A 255 0.78 -21.76 14.45
N VAL A 256 1.82 -21.31 13.74
CA VAL A 256 2.02 -21.68 12.36
C VAL A 256 2.31 -23.17 12.29
N THR A 257 1.60 -23.87 11.43
CA THR A 257 1.76 -25.31 11.23
C THR A 257 3.06 -25.59 10.48
N ASP A 258 3.86 -26.54 10.97
CA ASP A 258 5.08 -26.97 10.29
C ASP A 258 4.75 -27.68 8.96
N GLY A 259 5.56 -27.42 7.93
CA GLY A 259 5.45 -28.05 6.61
C GLY A 259 4.68 -27.21 5.59
N LYS A 260 4.19 -27.85 4.54
CA LYS A 260 3.47 -27.17 3.46
C LYS A 260 2.00 -26.94 3.81
N VAL A 261 1.57 -25.68 3.88
CA VAL A 261 0.20 -25.29 4.20
C VAL A 261 -0.33 -24.32 3.14
N ALA A 262 -1.54 -24.56 2.65
CA ALA A 262 -2.25 -23.66 1.76
C ALA A 262 -3.48 -23.08 2.47
N TYR A 263 -3.62 -21.77 2.40
CA TYR A 263 -4.75 -21.00 2.94
C TYR A 263 -5.59 -20.53 1.76
N LEU A 264 -6.71 -21.22 1.49
CA LEU A 264 -7.62 -20.82 0.42
C LEU A 264 -8.38 -19.57 0.82
N THR A 265 -8.31 -18.53 -0.01
CA THR A 265 -8.98 -17.25 0.26
C THR A 265 -9.86 -16.83 -0.90
N PHE A 266 -11.04 -16.29 -0.57
CA PHE A 266 -12.06 -15.87 -1.52
C PHE A 266 -12.47 -14.43 -1.26
N ASP A 267 -12.23 -13.55 -2.24
CA ASP A 267 -12.59 -12.13 -2.17
C ASP A 267 -13.96 -11.86 -2.81
N ASP A 268 -14.55 -10.69 -2.54
CA ASP A 268 -15.75 -10.15 -3.16
C ASP A 268 -17.08 -10.86 -2.87
N GLY A 269 -17.10 -11.75 -1.86
CA GLY A 269 -18.32 -12.41 -1.40
C GLY A 269 -19.16 -11.57 -0.42
N PRO A 270 -20.35 -12.09 -0.01
CA PRO A 270 -21.00 -13.30 -0.51
C PRO A 270 -21.65 -13.10 -1.89
N SER A 271 -21.64 -14.12 -2.72
CA SER A 271 -22.24 -14.11 -4.04
C SER A 271 -23.28 -15.23 -4.22
N LYS A 272 -23.85 -15.34 -5.40
CA LYS A 272 -24.70 -16.48 -5.78
C LYS A 272 -23.91 -17.78 -5.96
N TYR A 273 -22.58 -17.69 -6.06
CA TYR A 273 -21.69 -18.82 -6.25
C TYR A 273 -21.12 -19.35 -4.93
N THR A 274 -21.14 -18.55 -3.86
CA THR A 274 -20.68 -18.94 -2.52
C THR A 274 -21.24 -20.31 -2.07
N PRO A 275 -22.55 -20.65 -2.23
CA PRO A 275 -23.05 -21.95 -1.83
C PRO A 275 -22.37 -23.12 -2.55
N GLN A 276 -22.03 -22.99 -3.83
CA GLN A 276 -21.32 -24.03 -4.59
C GLN A 276 -19.87 -24.18 -4.10
N ILE A 277 -19.21 -23.05 -3.78
CA ILE A 277 -17.86 -23.05 -3.19
C ILE A 277 -17.89 -23.76 -1.84
N LEU A 278 -18.88 -23.47 -0.98
CA LEU A 278 -19.05 -24.12 0.33
C LEU A 278 -19.31 -25.61 0.21
N ASP A 279 -20.10 -26.05 -0.78
CA ASP A 279 -20.33 -27.47 -1.03
C ASP A 279 -19.02 -28.21 -1.36
N ILE A 280 -18.18 -27.65 -2.26
CA ILE A 280 -16.88 -28.22 -2.63
C ILE A 280 -15.93 -28.26 -1.42
N LEU A 281 -15.84 -27.17 -0.65
CA LEU A 281 -15.00 -27.12 0.55
C LEU A 281 -15.43 -28.16 1.58
N ARG A 282 -16.74 -28.32 1.79
CA ARG A 282 -17.33 -29.30 2.74
C ARG A 282 -17.05 -30.75 2.30
N GLU A 283 -17.18 -31.05 1.00
CA GLU A 283 -16.89 -32.39 0.44
C GLU A 283 -15.42 -32.76 0.62
N ASN A 284 -14.52 -31.77 0.69
CA ASN A 284 -13.10 -31.95 0.90
C ASN A 284 -12.64 -31.85 2.36
N ASP A 285 -13.55 -31.54 3.29
CA ASP A 285 -13.27 -31.24 4.72
C ASP A 285 -12.25 -30.09 4.89
N ILE A 286 -12.39 -29.02 4.09
CA ILE A 286 -11.50 -27.86 4.09
C ILE A 286 -12.24 -26.65 4.63
N LYS A 287 -11.56 -25.89 5.50
CA LYS A 287 -11.98 -24.54 5.87
C LYS A 287 -11.15 -23.51 5.10
N ALA A 288 -11.80 -22.41 4.76
CA ALA A 288 -11.21 -21.33 3.98
C ALA A 288 -11.48 -19.98 4.63
N THR A 289 -10.89 -18.92 4.08
CA THR A 289 -11.14 -17.55 4.52
C THR A 289 -11.89 -16.79 3.44
N PHE A 290 -12.95 -16.08 3.85
CA PHE A 290 -13.75 -15.24 2.95
C PHE A 290 -13.55 -13.77 3.32
N PHE A 291 -13.00 -12.99 2.40
CA PHE A 291 -12.85 -11.54 2.51
C PHE A 291 -14.11 -10.86 1.96
N ILE A 292 -14.95 -10.39 2.86
CA ILE A 292 -16.33 -10.00 2.58
C ILE A 292 -16.41 -8.54 2.13
N THR A 293 -17.05 -8.30 0.99
CA THR A 293 -17.41 -6.97 0.50
C THR A 293 -18.82 -6.59 0.96
N GLY A 294 -18.94 -5.46 1.65
CA GLY A 294 -20.13 -5.13 2.44
C GLY A 294 -21.43 -4.96 1.65
N TRP A 295 -21.39 -4.33 0.45
CA TRP A 295 -22.57 -4.20 -0.39
C TRP A 295 -23.06 -5.53 -0.97
N CYS A 296 -22.20 -6.53 -1.06
CA CYS A 296 -22.54 -7.86 -1.51
C CYS A 296 -23.44 -8.62 -0.52
N ILE A 297 -23.49 -8.20 0.73
CA ILE A 297 -24.30 -8.86 1.79
C ILE A 297 -25.79 -8.64 1.55
N ASP A 298 -26.22 -7.52 0.96
CA ASP A 298 -27.63 -7.17 0.80
C ASP A 298 -28.41 -8.25 0.04
N GLY A 299 -29.40 -8.83 0.71
CA GLY A 299 -30.21 -9.94 0.20
C GLY A 299 -29.51 -11.31 0.22
N LYS A 300 -28.28 -11.38 0.75
CA LYS A 300 -27.49 -12.61 0.88
C LYS A 300 -26.99 -12.85 2.32
N GLU A 301 -27.66 -12.24 3.31
CA GLU A 301 -27.35 -12.38 4.73
C GLU A 301 -27.34 -13.85 5.16
N HIS A 302 -28.23 -14.66 4.60
CA HIS A 302 -28.30 -16.10 4.87
C HIS A 302 -27.07 -16.86 4.35
N ILE A 303 -26.49 -16.42 3.23
CA ILE A 303 -25.26 -17.01 2.67
C ILE A 303 -24.06 -16.65 3.56
N LEU A 304 -23.92 -15.38 3.96
CA LEU A 304 -22.86 -14.97 4.88
C LEU A 304 -22.97 -15.71 6.22
N LYS A 305 -24.21 -15.89 6.70
CA LYS A 305 -24.44 -16.68 7.91
C LYS A 305 -24.02 -18.14 7.72
N GLN A 306 -24.28 -18.73 6.56
CA GLN A 306 -23.85 -20.10 6.24
C GLN A 306 -22.32 -20.21 6.26
N VAL A 307 -21.57 -19.25 5.67
CA VAL A 307 -20.11 -19.20 5.76
C VAL A 307 -19.64 -19.26 7.21
N ALA A 308 -20.27 -18.45 8.09
CA ALA A 308 -19.95 -18.43 9.52
C ALA A 308 -20.30 -19.74 10.23
N ASP A 309 -21.51 -20.27 9.99
CA ASP A 309 -22.02 -21.47 10.66
C ASP A 309 -21.24 -22.74 10.25
N GLU A 310 -20.67 -22.76 9.04
CA GLU A 310 -19.82 -23.84 8.57
C GLU A 310 -18.37 -23.74 9.08
N GLY A 311 -18.03 -22.69 9.83
CA GLY A 311 -16.73 -22.53 10.51
C GLY A 311 -15.61 -22.08 9.59
N HIS A 312 -15.94 -21.35 8.54
CA HIS A 312 -14.95 -20.62 7.73
C HIS A 312 -14.57 -19.30 8.42
N THR A 313 -13.36 -18.83 8.18
CA THR A 313 -12.93 -17.52 8.68
C THR A 313 -13.54 -16.40 7.86
N ILE A 314 -14.13 -15.42 8.52
CA ILE A 314 -14.65 -14.21 7.90
C ILE A 314 -13.67 -13.07 8.14
N ALA A 315 -13.19 -12.49 7.05
CA ALA A 315 -12.36 -11.29 7.01
C ALA A 315 -13.06 -10.18 6.19
N LEU A 316 -12.52 -8.99 6.15
CA LEU A 316 -13.16 -7.83 5.54
C LEU A 316 -12.43 -7.38 4.28
N HIS A 317 -13.22 -6.95 3.26
CA HIS A 317 -12.70 -6.50 1.95
C HIS A 317 -13.32 -5.16 1.51
N SER A 318 -13.42 -4.19 2.41
CA SER A 318 -14.15 -2.94 2.26
C SER A 318 -15.68 -3.10 2.15
N TYR A 319 -16.41 -2.00 2.24
CA TYR A 319 -17.86 -2.00 2.00
C TYR A 319 -18.19 -1.77 0.53
N SER A 320 -17.60 -0.74 -0.08
CA SER A 320 -17.98 -0.27 -1.42
C SER A 320 -17.15 -0.87 -2.55
N HIS A 321 -15.93 -1.32 -2.26
CA HIS A 321 -14.94 -1.73 -3.26
C HIS A 321 -14.67 -0.66 -4.34
N ASP A 322 -14.85 0.61 -3.98
CA ASP A 322 -14.66 1.76 -4.87
C ASP A 322 -13.30 2.40 -4.53
N TYR A 323 -12.29 2.08 -5.34
CA TYR A 323 -10.89 2.48 -5.11
C TYR A 323 -10.72 3.99 -4.94
N ASP A 324 -11.37 4.79 -5.78
CA ASP A 324 -11.28 6.25 -5.72
C ASP A 324 -11.83 6.81 -4.41
N LYS A 325 -12.80 6.13 -3.81
CA LYS A 325 -13.37 6.52 -2.53
C LYS A 325 -12.59 6.00 -1.35
N ILE A 326 -12.34 4.69 -1.31
CA ILE A 326 -11.74 4.06 -0.12
C ILE A 326 -10.30 4.52 0.11
N TYR A 327 -9.58 4.83 -0.97
CA TYR A 327 -8.19 5.28 -0.90
C TYR A 327 -8.02 6.80 -0.96
N ALA A 328 -9.12 7.57 -1.03
CA ALA A 328 -9.05 9.03 -1.02
C ALA A 328 -8.45 9.60 0.26
N SER A 329 -8.60 8.92 1.38
CA SER A 329 -7.98 9.26 2.67
C SER A 329 -8.15 8.12 3.66
N ARG A 330 -7.36 8.11 4.74
CA ARG A 330 -7.56 7.20 5.86
C ARG A 330 -8.98 7.30 6.46
N ARG A 331 -9.53 8.52 6.56
CA ARG A 331 -10.90 8.73 7.03
C ARG A 331 -11.93 8.07 6.12
N ALA A 332 -11.76 8.19 4.80
CA ALA A 332 -12.63 7.55 3.82
C ALA A 332 -12.56 6.01 3.94
N TRP A 333 -11.35 5.47 4.17
CA TRP A 333 -11.18 4.05 4.48
C TRP A 333 -11.95 3.64 5.73
N LEU A 334 -11.78 4.34 6.86
CA LEU A 334 -12.47 4.02 8.11
C LEU A 334 -13.99 4.15 8.00
N ASP A 335 -14.50 5.16 7.27
CA ASP A 335 -15.93 5.33 7.01
C ASP A 335 -16.53 4.15 6.21
N ASP A 336 -15.77 3.61 5.27
CA ASP A 336 -16.15 2.46 4.46
C ASP A 336 -15.99 1.16 5.24
N PHE A 337 -14.85 0.98 5.90
CA PHE A 337 -14.52 -0.19 6.71
C PHE A 337 -15.50 -0.41 7.88
N ALA A 338 -15.86 0.66 8.58
CA ALA A 338 -16.82 0.58 9.66
C ALA A 338 -18.19 0.05 9.22
N LYS A 339 -18.60 0.33 7.97
CA LYS A 339 -19.87 -0.17 7.42
C LYS A 339 -19.82 -1.67 7.20
N VAL A 340 -18.74 -2.21 6.60
CA VAL A 340 -18.63 -3.66 6.38
C VAL A 340 -18.47 -4.38 7.72
N TYR A 341 -17.64 -3.86 8.64
CA TYR A 341 -17.47 -4.42 9.97
C TYR A 341 -18.80 -4.54 10.72
N GLY A 342 -19.55 -3.44 10.81
CA GLY A 342 -20.85 -3.42 11.48
C GLY A 342 -21.88 -4.36 10.84
N LYS A 343 -21.87 -4.46 9.51
CA LYS A 343 -22.79 -5.31 8.77
C LYS A 343 -22.48 -6.80 8.95
N VAL A 344 -21.21 -7.19 8.88
CA VAL A 344 -20.78 -8.56 9.18
C VAL A 344 -21.15 -8.94 10.62
N TYR A 345 -20.86 -8.06 11.59
CA TYR A 345 -21.23 -8.29 12.99
C TYR A 345 -22.74 -8.45 13.18
N ALA A 346 -23.55 -7.60 12.54
CA ALA A 346 -25.01 -7.68 12.64
C ALA A 346 -25.58 -8.99 12.10
N VAL A 347 -24.97 -9.57 11.05
CA VAL A 347 -25.45 -10.82 10.43
C VAL A 347 -24.93 -12.05 11.15
N THR A 348 -23.66 -12.05 11.55
CA THR A 348 -22.96 -13.26 12.03
C THR A 348 -22.74 -13.28 13.54
N GLY A 349 -22.75 -12.12 14.19
CA GLY A 349 -22.33 -11.94 15.58
C GLY A 349 -20.81 -12.04 15.78
N GLN A 350 -20.03 -12.25 14.72
CA GLN A 350 -18.58 -12.34 14.78
C GLN A 350 -17.93 -10.96 14.59
N LYS A 351 -16.82 -10.74 15.25
CA LYS A 351 -15.95 -9.57 15.07
C LYS A 351 -14.73 -9.98 14.25
N PRO A 352 -14.71 -9.70 12.94
CA PRO A 352 -13.55 -9.99 12.11
C PRO A 352 -12.31 -9.25 12.63
N TRP A 353 -11.18 -9.91 12.59
CA TRP A 353 -9.89 -9.36 13.03
C TRP A 353 -8.91 -9.14 11.87
N ALA A 354 -9.24 -9.68 10.70
CA ALA A 354 -8.40 -9.59 9.50
C ALA A 354 -9.13 -8.86 8.37
N PHE A 355 -8.34 -8.28 7.47
CA PHE A 355 -8.83 -7.67 6.25
C PHE A 355 -7.85 -7.83 5.10
N ARG A 356 -8.33 -7.56 3.90
CA ARG A 356 -7.52 -7.45 2.68
C ARG A 356 -7.88 -6.16 1.97
N PHE A 357 -6.87 -5.46 1.49
CA PHE A 357 -7.06 -4.28 0.66
C PHE A 357 -7.66 -4.67 -0.70
N PRO A 358 -8.71 -4.01 -1.19
CA PRO A 358 -9.11 -4.10 -2.59
C PRO A 358 -7.94 -3.81 -3.53
N GLY A 359 -7.56 -4.82 -4.35
CA GLY A 359 -6.40 -4.74 -5.24
C GLY A 359 -5.03 -4.90 -4.58
N GLY A 360 -5.00 -5.34 -3.31
CA GLY A 360 -3.78 -5.55 -2.54
C GLY A 360 -3.31 -4.31 -1.79
N SER A 361 -2.39 -4.52 -0.86
CA SER A 361 -1.89 -3.47 0.04
C SER A 361 -0.99 -2.44 -0.66
N TYR A 362 -0.56 -2.71 -1.90
CA TYR A 362 0.21 -1.79 -2.72
C TYR A 362 -0.28 -1.81 -4.17
N ASN A 363 -0.90 -0.72 -4.62
CA ASN A 363 -1.35 -0.52 -5.98
C ASN A 363 -1.37 0.98 -6.33
N SER A 364 -1.63 1.34 -7.60
CA SER A 364 -1.61 2.73 -8.05
C SER A 364 -2.63 3.65 -7.36
N TYR A 365 -3.68 3.11 -6.74
CA TYR A 365 -4.72 3.90 -6.06
C TYR A 365 -4.41 4.15 -4.59
N ASN A 366 -3.69 3.25 -3.92
CA ASN A 366 -3.44 3.33 -2.48
C ASN A 366 -2.00 3.66 -2.09
N ARG A 367 -1.07 3.78 -3.03
CA ARG A 367 0.35 3.98 -2.74
C ARG A 367 0.63 5.17 -1.80
N ASP A 368 -0.22 6.19 -1.84
CA ASP A 368 -0.05 7.40 -1.02
C ASP A 368 -0.76 7.31 0.34
N THR A 369 -1.67 6.34 0.52
CA THR A 369 -2.50 6.22 1.73
C THR A 369 -2.36 4.88 2.43
N ALA A 370 -1.80 3.86 1.79
CA ALA A 370 -1.73 2.49 2.31
C ALA A 370 -1.04 2.41 3.67
N ASP A 371 0.16 2.99 3.82
CA ASP A 371 0.91 2.92 5.08
C ASP A 371 0.15 3.59 6.24
N GLY A 372 -0.54 4.70 5.94
CA GLY A 372 -1.38 5.37 6.91
C GLY A 372 -2.59 4.54 7.34
N ILE A 373 -3.20 3.84 6.39
CA ILE A 373 -4.29 2.92 6.67
C ILE A 373 -3.79 1.72 7.48
N ILE A 374 -2.66 1.12 7.07
CA ILE A 374 -2.05 -0.02 7.76
C ILE A 374 -1.79 0.32 9.23
N ALA A 375 -1.07 1.41 9.50
CA ALA A 375 -0.75 1.82 10.87
C ALA A 375 -2.00 2.06 11.73
N GLU A 376 -3.04 2.69 11.17
CA GLU A 376 -4.31 2.90 11.87
C GLU A 376 -5.03 1.58 12.18
N MET A 377 -5.04 0.64 11.22
CA MET A 377 -5.73 -0.63 11.38
C MET A 377 -4.98 -1.55 12.35
N GLN A 378 -3.65 -1.59 12.31
CA GLN A 378 -2.82 -2.33 13.26
C GLN A 378 -2.97 -1.78 14.68
N LYS A 379 -2.97 -0.45 14.87
CA LYS A 379 -3.26 0.19 16.17
C LYS A 379 -4.62 -0.23 16.73
N ARG A 380 -5.60 -0.55 15.88
CA ARG A 380 -6.92 -1.06 16.25
C ARG A 380 -6.94 -2.57 16.45
N GLY A 381 -5.81 -3.26 16.26
CA GLY A 381 -5.65 -4.71 16.42
C GLY A 381 -6.02 -5.54 15.21
N PHE A 382 -6.23 -4.91 14.05
CA PHE A 382 -6.47 -5.64 12.80
C PHE A 382 -5.16 -6.08 12.15
N ALA A 383 -5.16 -7.27 11.55
CA ALA A 383 -4.12 -7.74 10.65
C ALA A 383 -4.61 -7.70 9.20
N TYR A 384 -3.70 -7.48 8.23
CA TYR A 384 -4.04 -7.52 6.82
C TYR A 384 -3.26 -8.60 6.08
N TYR A 385 -3.86 -9.10 5.00
CA TYR A 385 -3.29 -10.18 4.21
C TYR A 385 -3.38 -9.86 2.73
N ASP A 386 -2.25 -9.89 2.03
CA ASP A 386 -2.18 -10.02 0.59
C ASP A 386 -2.20 -11.51 0.21
N TRP A 387 -1.49 -11.91 -0.82
CA TRP A 387 -1.39 -13.29 -1.29
C TRP A 387 -0.03 -13.52 -1.94
N ASN A 388 0.42 -14.77 -1.94
CA ASN A 388 1.64 -15.18 -2.66
C ASN A 388 1.35 -16.24 -3.74
N ALA A 389 0.13 -16.74 -3.80
CA ALA A 389 -0.35 -17.59 -4.88
C ALA A 389 -1.73 -17.14 -5.36
N ALA A 390 -2.09 -17.38 -6.61
CA ALA A 390 -3.36 -16.95 -7.18
C ALA A 390 -3.79 -17.82 -8.35
N THR A 391 -5.08 -17.74 -8.72
CA THR A 391 -5.61 -18.29 -9.97
C THR A 391 -5.71 -17.24 -11.07
N ALA A 392 -5.55 -15.96 -10.76
CA ALA A 392 -5.78 -14.83 -11.66
C ALA A 392 -7.17 -14.84 -12.34
N ASP A 393 -8.17 -15.35 -11.65
CA ASP A 393 -9.54 -15.53 -12.13
C ASP A 393 -10.28 -14.22 -12.41
N ALA A 394 -9.87 -13.11 -11.79
CA ALA A 394 -10.40 -11.78 -12.04
C ALA A 394 -9.93 -11.14 -13.36
N SER A 395 -9.03 -11.81 -14.11
CA SER A 395 -8.63 -11.33 -15.43
C SER A 395 -9.80 -11.40 -16.40
N SER A 396 -10.00 -10.34 -17.21
CA SER A 396 -11.03 -10.32 -18.26
C SER A 396 -10.88 -11.43 -19.32
N SER A 397 -9.71 -12.04 -19.42
CA SER A 397 -9.40 -13.16 -20.30
C SER A 397 -9.29 -14.50 -19.57
N ALA A 398 -9.69 -14.56 -18.29
CA ALA A 398 -9.60 -15.77 -17.50
C ALA A 398 -10.43 -16.91 -18.10
N THR A 399 -9.82 -18.06 -18.17
CA THR A 399 -10.43 -19.34 -18.54
C THR A 399 -10.05 -20.38 -17.50
N TYR A 400 -10.77 -21.49 -17.47
CA TYR A 400 -10.41 -22.63 -16.61
C TYR A 400 -8.93 -22.99 -16.73
N ASP A 401 -8.46 -23.21 -17.96
CA ASP A 401 -7.06 -23.63 -18.21
C ASP A 401 -6.07 -22.57 -17.75
N SER A 402 -6.33 -21.27 -18.04
CA SER A 402 -5.43 -20.19 -17.61
C SER A 402 -5.39 -20.02 -16.10
N CYS A 403 -6.50 -20.26 -15.39
CA CYS A 403 -6.52 -20.21 -13.92
C CYS A 403 -5.67 -21.33 -13.31
N MET A 404 -5.79 -22.54 -13.85
CA MET A 404 -4.97 -23.68 -13.41
C MET A 404 -3.49 -23.48 -13.73
N ASP A 405 -3.18 -23.02 -14.94
CA ASP A 405 -1.80 -22.72 -15.34
C ASP A 405 -1.18 -21.62 -14.45
N TYR A 406 -1.94 -20.58 -14.10
CA TYR A 406 -1.45 -19.51 -13.25
C TYR A 406 -1.17 -20.00 -11.82
N LEU A 407 -2.11 -20.75 -11.24
CA LEU A 407 -1.93 -21.34 -9.91
C LEU A 407 -0.67 -22.21 -9.86
N GLN A 408 -0.51 -23.12 -10.82
CA GLN A 408 0.62 -24.05 -10.89
C GLN A 408 1.99 -23.34 -10.95
N ASN A 409 2.02 -22.14 -11.55
CA ASN A 409 3.23 -21.33 -11.66
C ASN A 409 3.45 -20.39 -10.48
N SER A 410 2.44 -20.15 -9.63
CA SER A 410 2.51 -19.25 -8.48
C SER A 410 2.84 -19.97 -7.16
N ILE A 411 2.59 -21.28 -7.07
CA ILE A 411 2.91 -22.08 -5.88
C ILE A 411 4.40 -22.39 -5.84
N ASP A 412 5.14 -21.73 -4.93
CA ASP A 412 6.59 -21.89 -4.82
C ASP A 412 7.12 -21.80 -3.36
N SER A 413 6.26 -21.69 -2.36
CA SER A 413 6.55 -21.46 -0.95
C SER A 413 6.00 -22.60 -0.07
N ASP A 414 6.48 -22.74 1.15
CA ASP A 414 5.93 -23.73 2.09
C ASP A 414 4.55 -23.28 2.64
N HIS A 415 4.28 -21.97 2.66
CA HIS A 415 3.02 -21.39 3.11
C HIS A 415 2.42 -20.54 1.99
N GLU A 416 1.25 -20.95 1.48
CA GLU A 416 0.60 -20.31 0.32
C GLU A 416 -0.74 -19.69 0.69
N VAL A 417 -0.83 -18.37 0.64
CA VAL A 417 -2.12 -17.66 0.68
C VAL A 417 -2.62 -17.53 -0.75
N VAL A 418 -3.64 -18.33 -1.08
CA VAL A 418 -4.15 -18.48 -2.45
C VAL A 418 -5.33 -17.56 -2.69
N LEU A 419 -5.18 -16.58 -3.59
CA LEU A 419 -6.25 -15.66 -3.99
C LEU A 419 -7.15 -16.28 -5.05
N MET A 420 -8.45 -16.25 -4.78
CA MET A 420 -9.56 -16.52 -5.70
C MET A 420 -10.70 -15.52 -5.41
N HIS A 421 -11.68 -15.42 -6.30
CA HIS A 421 -12.84 -14.54 -6.10
C HIS A 421 -14.14 -15.34 -6.02
N ASP A 422 -14.90 -15.12 -4.94
CA ASP A 422 -16.22 -15.70 -4.70
C ASP A 422 -17.25 -15.23 -5.75
N SER A 423 -17.11 -14.01 -6.23
CA SER A 423 -18.09 -13.36 -7.13
C SER A 423 -18.13 -13.92 -8.55
N LEU A 424 -17.22 -14.81 -8.94
CA LEU A 424 -17.03 -15.29 -10.29
C LEU A 424 -17.65 -16.66 -10.55
N GLU A 425 -18.32 -16.81 -11.70
CA GLU A 425 -18.89 -18.09 -12.14
C GLU A 425 -17.83 -19.18 -12.39
N LEU A 426 -16.62 -18.75 -12.71
CA LEU A 426 -15.52 -19.63 -13.06
C LEU A 426 -14.96 -20.35 -11.82
N THR A 427 -14.96 -19.68 -10.66
CA THR A 427 -14.34 -20.19 -9.44
C THR A 427 -14.85 -21.56 -8.99
N PRO A 428 -16.16 -21.82 -8.86
CA PRO A 428 -16.64 -23.15 -8.50
C PRO A 428 -16.35 -24.22 -9.57
N GLN A 429 -16.05 -23.84 -10.81
CA GLN A 429 -15.77 -24.80 -11.89
C GLN A 429 -14.38 -25.42 -11.78
N TYR A 430 -13.39 -24.67 -11.32
CA TYR A 430 -12.01 -25.13 -11.18
C TYR A 430 -11.60 -25.48 -9.74
N LEU A 431 -12.38 -25.08 -8.72
CA LEU A 431 -11.97 -25.17 -7.31
C LEU A 431 -11.60 -26.60 -6.88
N GLN A 432 -12.32 -27.63 -7.36
CA GLN A 432 -11.97 -29.00 -7.03
C GLN A 432 -10.57 -29.37 -7.54
N ASP A 433 -10.25 -28.98 -8.78
CA ASP A 433 -8.93 -29.29 -9.37
C ASP A 433 -7.80 -28.46 -8.74
N VAL A 434 -8.09 -27.24 -8.26
CA VAL A 434 -7.17 -26.45 -7.42
C VAL A 434 -6.85 -27.21 -6.14
N ILE A 435 -7.87 -27.72 -5.45
CA ILE A 435 -7.72 -28.50 -4.21
C ILE A 435 -6.92 -29.78 -4.48
N ASP A 436 -7.24 -30.50 -5.53
CA ASP A 436 -6.57 -31.75 -5.88
C ASP A 436 -5.10 -31.54 -6.27
N TYR A 437 -4.82 -30.45 -7.00
CA TYR A 437 -3.46 -30.08 -7.34
C TYR A 437 -2.62 -29.74 -6.08
N ILE A 438 -3.14 -28.85 -5.23
CA ILE A 438 -2.46 -28.41 -4.00
C ILE A 438 -2.22 -29.60 -3.05
N LYS A 439 -3.20 -30.51 -2.90
CA LYS A 439 -3.01 -31.77 -2.16
C LYS A 439 -1.94 -32.66 -2.81
N GLY A 440 -1.90 -32.71 -4.13
CA GLY A 440 -0.90 -33.48 -4.90
C GLY A 440 0.53 -32.97 -4.69
N GLU A 441 0.70 -31.67 -4.47
CA GLU A 441 1.98 -31.02 -4.13
C GLU A 441 2.37 -31.20 -2.65
N GLY A 442 1.53 -31.84 -1.84
CA GLY A 442 1.81 -32.20 -0.46
C GLY A 442 1.44 -31.16 0.58
N TYR A 443 0.58 -30.20 0.22
CA TYR A 443 0.06 -29.21 1.17
C TYR A 443 -1.11 -29.75 1.99
N SER A 444 -1.16 -29.34 3.26
CA SER A 444 -2.37 -29.35 4.09
C SER A 444 -3.13 -28.03 3.91
N PHE A 445 -4.37 -27.95 4.44
CA PHE A 445 -5.18 -26.75 4.34
C PHE A 445 -5.54 -26.24 5.71
N GLU A 446 -5.41 -24.92 5.90
CA GLU A 446 -5.86 -24.20 7.08
C GLU A 446 -6.48 -22.84 6.70
N THR A 447 -7.05 -22.13 7.66
CA THR A 447 -7.49 -20.75 7.49
C THR A 447 -6.37 -19.78 7.89
N ILE A 448 -6.49 -18.50 7.50
CA ILE A 448 -5.50 -17.48 7.88
C ILE A 448 -5.36 -17.30 9.40
N ASP A 449 -6.24 -17.89 10.21
CA ASP A 449 -6.10 -17.91 11.67
C ASP A 449 -4.79 -18.58 12.13
N ALA A 450 -4.23 -19.46 11.30
CA ALA A 450 -2.97 -20.16 11.53
C ALA A 450 -1.81 -19.67 10.63
N ALA A 451 -2.02 -18.61 9.85
CA ALA A 451 -1.03 -18.07 8.91
C ALA A 451 -0.22 -16.92 9.50
N ASP A 452 1.05 -16.82 9.13
CA ASP A 452 1.77 -15.55 9.18
C ASP A 452 1.17 -14.57 8.16
N GLU A 453 1.31 -13.27 8.41
CA GLU A 453 0.85 -12.26 7.47
C GLU A 453 1.69 -12.31 6.19
N VAL A 454 1.03 -12.20 5.04
CA VAL A 454 1.66 -12.10 3.72
C VAL A 454 1.37 -10.72 3.16
N HIS A 455 2.42 -9.98 2.82
CA HIS A 455 2.33 -8.61 2.36
C HIS A 455 3.12 -8.42 1.05
N PHE A 456 2.68 -7.49 0.21
CA PHE A 456 3.41 -7.06 -0.99
C PHE A 456 4.57 -6.12 -0.65
#